data_50d97d2625e07295cb8c20b2134754e8
#
_entry.id   50d97d2625e07295cb8c20b2134754e8
#
_cell.length_a   1.000
_cell.length_b   1.000
_cell.length_c   1.000
_cell.angle_alpha   90.00
_cell.angle_beta   90.00
_cell.angle_gamma   90.00
#
_symmetry.space_group_name_H-M   'P 1'
#
loop_
_entity.id
_entity.type
_entity.pdbx_description
1 polymer ?
#
loop_
_entity_poly.entity_id
_entity_poly.type
_entity_poly.pdbx_seq_one_letter_code
_entity_poly.pdbx_strand_id
1 'polypeptide(L)'
;MARGAPRVRQAEQSDLPALLAFGDELRDQLLPASEAGGRTRGAPAATRLALEKRYREALEDPDRHLVVVVGEDEEPLGMALFTIASTNALLDLQAVHMSHAVVADRHKRRGAGKALVAAAAAFAEQHGVEQLVVSVSPGSREANRFFARLGFAPIAVRRVAPVAAVRRRLAHADPPEHVVRRGRVRRAGRVLPTVPLKLADDEA
;
A
#
# COMPACT_ATOMS: atom_id res chain seq x y z
N MET A 1 16.80 -30.93 14.16
CA MET A 1 16.64 -30.90 12.71
C MET A 1 16.63 -29.44 12.29
N ALA A 2 17.54 -29.01 11.42
CA ALA A 2 17.56 -27.65 10.86
C ALA A 2 16.31 -27.52 10.00
N ARG A 3 15.41 -26.60 10.34
CA ARG A 3 14.25 -26.27 9.51
C ARG A 3 14.76 -25.53 8.27
N GLY A 4 14.35 -25.98 7.08
CA GLY A 4 14.74 -25.36 5.82
C GLY A 4 14.35 -23.90 5.77
N ALA A 5 15.10 -23.11 4.99
CA ALA A 5 14.82 -21.70 4.80
C ALA A 5 13.52 -21.51 4.03
N PRO A 6 12.65 -20.54 4.39
CA PRO A 6 11.45 -20.24 3.64
C PRO A 6 11.77 -19.88 2.19
N ARG A 7 11.02 -20.42 1.24
CA ARG A 7 11.14 -20.18 -0.20
C ARG A 7 9.98 -19.35 -0.69
N VAL A 8 10.20 -18.44 -1.65
CA VAL A 8 9.15 -17.65 -2.29
C VAL A 8 8.97 -18.16 -3.72
N ARG A 9 7.73 -18.36 -4.12
CA ARG A 9 7.34 -18.68 -5.49
C ARG A 9 6.12 -17.88 -5.90
N GLN A 10 5.87 -17.82 -7.19
CA GLN A 10 4.61 -17.28 -7.71
C GLN A 10 3.45 -18.11 -7.16
N ALA A 11 2.37 -17.42 -6.81
CA ALA A 11 1.16 -18.07 -6.36
C ALA A 11 0.42 -18.73 -7.55
N GLU A 12 -0.22 -19.86 -7.26
CA GLU A 12 -1.00 -20.63 -8.22
C GLU A 12 -2.47 -20.73 -7.79
N GLN A 13 -3.33 -21.25 -8.69
CA GLN A 13 -4.75 -21.47 -8.36
C GLN A 13 -4.96 -22.40 -7.15
N SER A 14 -4.05 -23.34 -6.95
CA SER A 14 -4.02 -24.25 -5.79
C SER A 14 -3.83 -23.53 -4.46
N ASP A 15 -3.20 -22.33 -4.47
CA ASP A 15 -2.97 -21.51 -3.27
C ASP A 15 -4.20 -20.70 -2.84
N LEU A 16 -5.24 -20.65 -3.66
CA LEU A 16 -6.40 -19.79 -3.44
C LEU A 16 -7.01 -19.91 -2.02
N PRO A 17 -7.16 -21.10 -1.42
CA PRO A 17 -7.65 -21.23 -0.05
C PRO A 17 -6.75 -20.52 0.98
N ALA A 18 -5.42 -20.62 0.83
CA ALA A 18 -4.46 -19.97 1.70
C ALA A 18 -4.46 -18.44 1.49
N LEU A 19 -4.52 -17.98 0.23
CA LEU A 19 -4.61 -16.57 -0.12
C LEU A 19 -5.86 -15.91 0.50
N LEU A 20 -6.99 -16.59 0.50
CA LEU A 20 -8.22 -16.12 1.14
C LEU A 20 -8.05 -16.01 2.66
N ALA A 21 -7.41 -16.98 3.30
CA ALA A 21 -7.13 -16.93 4.73
C ALA A 21 -6.20 -15.75 5.08
N PHE A 22 -5.14 -15.52 4.30
CA PHE A 22 -4.24 -14.37 4.46
C PHE A 22 -4.95 -13.03 4.19
N GLY A 23 -5.88 -13.00 3.23
CA GLY A 23 -6.71 -11.83 2.97
C GLY A 23 -7.63 -11.47 4.13
N ASP A 24 -8.14 -12.47 4.84
CA ASP A 24 -8.93 -12.25 6.07
C ASP A 24 -8.05 -11.69 7.20
N GLU A 25 -6.85 -12.26 7.43
CA GLU A 25 -5.88 -11.72 8.41
C GLU A 25 -5.47 -10.27 8.08
N LEU A 26 -5.21 -9.98 6.81
CA LEU A 26 -4.82 -8.64 6.34
C LEU A 26 -5.95 -7.63 6.58
N ARG A 27 -7.18 -8.01 6.30
CA ARG A 27 -8.35 -7.15 6.53
C ARG A 27 -8.50 -6.80 8.01
N ASP A 28 -8.35 -7.78 8.89
CA ASP A 28 -8.44 -7.58 10.34
C ASP A 28 -7.34 -6.63 10.85
N GLN A 29 -6.17 -6.63 10.21
CA GLN A 29 -5.09 -5.70 10.53
C GLN A 29 -5.32 -4.26 9.98
N LEU A 30 -6.07 -4.12 8.89
CA LEU A 30 -6.30 -2.82 8.24
C LEU A 30 -7.53 -2.08 8.76
N LEU A 31 -8.53 -2.78 9.27
CA LEU A 31 -9.74 -2.17 9.81
C LEU A 31 -9.50 -1.79 11.27
N PRO A 32 -9.67 -0.50 11.65
CA PRO A 32 -9.56 -0.10 13.04
C PRO A 32 -10.66 -0.79 13.88
N ALA A 33 -10.32 -1.15 15.13
CA ALA A 33 -11.22 -1.85 16.04
C ALA A 33 -12.56 -1.12 16.28
N SER A 34 -12.62 0.21 16.04
CA SER A 34 -13.84 1.02 16.14
C SER A 34 -14.85 0.74 15.02
N GLU A 35 -14.41 0.24 13.87
CA GLU A 35 -15.29 -0.17 12.78
C GLU A 35 -15.59 -1.69 12.81
N ALA A 36 -14.80 -2.45 13.57
CA ALA A 36 -15.03 -3.87 13.86
C ALA A 36 -16.13 -4.11 14.92
N GLY A 37 -16.59 -3.05 15.60
CA GLY A 37 -17.65 -3.12 16.59
C GLY A 37 -19.01 -3.48 15.99
N GLY A 38 -19.26 -4.79 15.81
CA GLY A 38 -20.54 -5.33 15.39
C GLY A 38 -20.50 -6.25 14.18
N ARG A 39 -19.34 -6.53 13.58
CA ARG A 39 -19.25 -7.47 12.48
C ARG A 39 -18.57 -8.76 12.88
N THR A 40 -19.40 -9.76 12.99
CA THR A 40 -19.14 -11.19 13.09
C THR A 40 -17.84 -11.65 12.43
N ARG A 41 -17.08 -12.46 13.16
CA ARG A 41 -16.03 -13.34 12.61
C ARG A 41 -16.55 -14.03 11.35
N GLY A 42 -15.98 -13.70 10.22
CA GLY A 42 -16.37 -14.17 8.89
C GLY A 42 -16.91 -13.03 8.03
N ALA A 43 -16.24 -12.75 6.90
CA ALA A 43 -16.80 -11.85 5.90
C ALA A 43 -18.14 -12.40 5.45
N PRO A 44 -19.16 -11.55 5.18
CA PRO A 44 -20.37 -11.99 4.50
C PRO A 44 -19.98 -12.80 3.25
N ALA A 45 -20.72 -13.86 2.94
CA ALA A 45 -20.43 -14.73 1.80
C ALA A 45 -20.20 -13.95 0.49
N ALA A 46 -20.97 -12.87 0.28
CA ALA A 46 -20.80 -11.95 -0.84
C ALA A 46 -19.42 -11.25 -0.86
N THR A 47 -18.89 -10.90 0.32
CA THR A 47 -17.54 -10.30 0.42
C THR A 47 -16.45 -11.32 0.15
N ARG A 48 -16.64 -12.57 0.60
CA ARG A 48 -15.69 -13.66 0.35
C ARG A 48 -15.65 -14.03 -1.13
N LEU A 49 -16.81 -14.13 -1.78
CA LEU A 49 -16.89 -14.39 -3.22
C LEU A 49 -16.22 -13.27 -4.04
N ALA A 50 -16.45 -12.01 -3.65
CA ALA A 50 -15.79 -10.89 -4.30
C ALA A 50 -14.26 -10.89 -4.10
N LEU A 51 -13.79 -11.30 -2.92
CA LEU A 51 -12.36 -11.44 -2.64
C LEU A 51 -11.74 -12.58 -3.45
N GLU A 52 -12.41 -13.72 -3.50
CA GLU A 52 -12.00 -14.88 -4.30
C GLU A 52 -11.87 -14.53 -5.77
N LYS A 53 -12.87 -13.83 -6.34
CA LYS A 53 -12.79 -13.32 -7.71
C LYS A 53 -11.57 -12.44 -7.94
N ARG A 54 -11.27 -11.51 -7.02
CA ARG A 54 -10.11 -10.62 -7.12
C ARG A 54 -8.78 -11.36 -7.07
N TYR A 55 -8.67 -12.40 -6.24
CA TYR A 55 -7.46 -13.21 -6.21
C TYR A 55 -7.28 -14.01 -7.50
N ARG A 56 -8.34 -14.59 -8.07
CA ARG A 56 -8.26 -15.24 -9.38
C ARG A 56 -7.83 -14.27 -10.48
N GLU A 57 -8.43 -13.08 -10.52
CA GLU A 57 -8.04 -12.03 -11.47
C GLU A 57 -6.57 -11.61 -11.26
N ALA A 58 -6.10 -11.55 -10.02
CA ALA A 58 -4.70 -11.20 -9.73
C ALA A 58 -3.71 -12.32 -10.11
N LEU A 59 -4.13 -13.59 -10.06
CA LEU A 59 -3.31 -14.73 -10.50
C LEU A 59 -3.15 -14.79 -12.02
N GLU A 60 -4.11 -14.26 -12.77
CA GLU A 60 -4.14 -14.24 -14.23
C GLU A 60 -3.55 -12.95 -14.83
N ASP A 61 -3.38 -11.90 -14.01
CA ASP A 61 -2.93 -10.57 -14.44
C ASP A 61 -1.39 -10.54 -14.51
N PRO A 62 -0.78 -10.35 -15.69
CA PRO A 62 0.68 -10.33 -15.85
C PRO A 62 1.35 -9.15 -15.13
N ASP A 63 0.61 -8.04 -14.88
CA ASP A 63 1.13 -6.87 -14.18
C ASP A 63 1.08 -7.02 -12.65
N ARG A 64 0.49 -8.12 -12.16
CA ARG A 64 0.35 -8.44 -10.74
C ARG A 64 1.11 -9.70 -10.38
N HIS A 65 2.28 -9.52 -9.80
CA HIS A 65 3.08 -10.65 -9.37
C HIS A 65 2.72 -11.05 -7.93
N LEU A 66 1.68 -11.90 -7.81
CA LEU A 66 1.25 -12.44 -6.52
C LEU A 66 2.15 -13.62 -6.14
N VAL A 67 2.75 -13.55 -4.95
CA VAL A 67 3.69 -14.56 -4.46
C VAL A 67 3.23 -15.14 -3.13
N VAL A 68 3.62 -16.39 -2.90
CA VAL A 68 3.51 -17.07 -1.60
C VAL A 68 4.90 -17.42 -1.09
N VAL A 69 5.08 -17.27 0.21
CA VAL A 69 6.23 -17.82 0.92
C VAL A 69 5.82 -19.16 1.51
N VAL A 70 6.59 -20.20 1.22
CA VAL A 70 6.32 -21.57 1.66
C VAL A 70 7.42 -22.11 2.54
N GLY A 71 7.06 -23.03 3.43
CA GLY A 71 7.97 -23.80 4.27
C GLY A 71 8.51 -25.06 3.57
N GLU A 72 9.13 -25.95 4.34
CA GLU A 72 9.70 -27.22 3.84
C GLU A 72 8.63 -28.13 3.22
N ASP A 73 7.44 -28.19 3.82
CA ASP A 73 6.35 -29.04 3.39
C ASP A 73 5.43 -28.36 2.36
N GLU A 74 5.93 -27.35 1.65
CA GLU A 74 5.14 -26.47 0.74
C GLU A 74 3.96 -25.78 1.44
N GLU A 75 3.91 -25.79 2.78
CA GLU A 75 2.89 -25.11 3.55
C GLU A 75 3.00 -23.59 3.32
N PRO A 76 1.93 -22.91 2.89
CA PRO A 76 1.94 -21.45 2.74
C PRO A 76 2.07 -20.76 4.10
N LEU A 77 3.12 -19.96 4.26
CA LEU A 77 3.44 -19.21 5.49
C LEU A 77 2.95 -17.78 5.43
N GLY A 78 2.75 -17.25 4.21
CA GLY A 78 2.35 -15.88 3.95
C GLY A 78 2.31 -15.57 2.47
N MET A 79 1.95 -14.33 2.14
CA MET A 79 1.86 -13.84 0.76
C MET A 79 2.35 -12.40 0.65
N ALA A 80 2.62 -11.97 -0.59
CA ALA A 80 2.75 -10.55 -0.96
C ALA A 80 2.34 -10.36 -2.42
N LEU A 81 1.99 -9.12 -2.78
CA LEU A 81 1.75 -8.69 -4.13
C LEU A 81 2.83 -7.70 -4.55
N PHE A 82 3.51 -7.96 -5.66
CA PHE A 82 4.45 -7.05 -6.29
C PHE A 82 3.83 -6.43 -7.53
N THR A 83 3.96 -5.13 -7.69
CA THR A 83 3.56 -4.39 -8.88
C THR A 83 4.62 -3.36 -9.21
N ILE A 84 4.88 -3.13 -10.49
CA ILE A 84 5.74 -2.02 -10.93
C ILE A 84 4.84 -0.83 -11.18
N ALA A 85 5.10 0.28 -10.51
CA ALA A 85 4.33 1.51 -10.66
C ALA A 85 5.20 2.73 -10.36
N SER A 86 4.82 3.88 -10.91
CA SER A 86 5.49 5.13 -10.61
C SER A 86 5.22 5.58 -9.17
N THR A 87 6.26 5.91 -8.43
CA THR A 87 6.17 6.56 -7.10
C THR A 87 5.80 8.02 -7.21
N ASN A 88 6.13 8.64 -8.34
CA ASN A 88 5.82 10.02 -8.66
C ASN A 88 5.43 10.14 -10.13
N ALA A 89 4.13 10.31 -10.37
CA ALA A 89 3.58 10.34 -11.73
C ALA A 89 4.13 11.47 -12.62
N LEU A 90 4.67 12.54 -12.02
CA LEU A 90 5.26 13.65 -12.77
C LEU A 90 6.72 13.41 -13.13
N LEU A 91 7.45 12.61 -12.34
CA LEU A 91 8.87 12.33 -12.55
C LEU A 91 9.11 10.94 -13.16
N ASP A 92 8.04 10.17 -13.35
CA ASP A 92 8.08 8.78 -13.87
C ASP A 92 9.10 7.87 -13.16
N LEU A 93 9.24 8.04 -11.86
CA LEU A 93 10.15 7.24 -11.05
C LEU A 93 9.50 5.88 -10.77
N GLN A 94 9.93 4.87 -11.48
CA GLN A 94 9.45 3.50 -11.32
C GLN A 94 9.96 2.88 -10.02
N ALA A 95 9.07 2.12 -9.36
CA ALA A 95 9.41 1.32 -8.21
C ALA A 95 8.64 0.00 -8.21
N VAL A 96 9.21 -1.02 -7.61
CA VAL A 96 8.45 -2.21 -7.22
C VAL A 96 7.72 -1.91 -5.92
N HIS A 97 6.41 -1.96 -5.98
CA HIS A 97 5.53 -1.81 -4.81
C HIS A 97 5.22 -3.18 -4.23
N MET A 98 5.74 -3.47 -3.04
CA MET A 98 5.33 -4.63 -2.26
C MET A 98 4.13 -4.24 -1.38
N SER A 99 2.99 -4.79 -1.69
CA SER A 99 1.74 -4.57 -0.98
C SER A 99 1.11 -5.90 -0.55
N HIS A 100 0.05 -5.85 0.27
CA HIS A 100 -0.65 -7.03 0.76
C HIS A 100 0.29 -8.08 1.39
N ALA A 101 1.43 -7.61 1.95
CA ALA A 101 2.39 -8.48 2.59
C ALA A 101 1.86 -8.91 3.96
N VAL A 102 1.64 -10.20 4.10
CA VAL A 102 1.21 -10.83 5.34
C VAL A 102 1.98 -12.13 5.56
N VAL A 103 2.39 -12.35 6.80
CA VAL A 103 2.92 -13.62 7.28
C VAL A 103 2.01 -14.07 8.42
N ALA A 104 1.43 -15.26 8.30
CA ALA A 104 0.52 -15.78 9.31
C ALA A 104 1.18 -15.76 10.71
N ASP A 105 0.42 -15.38 11.72
CA ASP A 105 0.93 -15.16 13.08
C ASP A 105 1.70 -16.37 13.63
N ARG A 106 1.22 -17.59 13.35
CA ARG A 106 1.87 -18.84 13.73
C ARG A 106 3.22 -19.08 13.07
N HIS A 107 3.53 -18.35 11.98
CA HIS A 107 4.75 -18.49 11.17
C HIS A 107 5.70 -17.29 11.28
N LYS A 108 5.34 -16.28 12.08
CA LYS A 108 6.21 -15.12 12.33
C LYS A 108 7.55 -15.55 12.92
N ARG A 109 8.58 -14.71 12.72
CA ARG A 109 9.97 -14.92 13.20
C ARG A 109 10.70 -16.13 12.64
N ARG A 110 10.18 -16.77 11.59
CA ARG A 110 10.80 -17.90 10.88
C ARG A 110 11.51 -17.49 9.58
N GLY A 111 11.73 -16.20 9.38
CA GLY A 111 12.43 -15.68 8.17
C GLY A 111 11.52 -15.40 6.97
N ALA A 112 10.22 -15.74 7.01
CA ALA A 112 9.29 -15.57 5.90
C ALA A 112 9.21 -14.12 5.41
N GLY A 113 9.16 -13.13 6.32
CA GLY A 113 9.18 -11.71 5.93
C GLY A 113 10.46 -11.29 5.23
N LYS A 114 11.63 -11.80 5.65
CA LYS A 114 12.91 -11.55 4.94
C LYS A 114 12.91 -12.18 3.55
N ALA A 115 12.38 -13.40 3.42
CA ALA A 115 12.27 -14.09 2.14
C ALA A 115 11.39 -13.30 1.16
N LEU A 116 10.25 -12.75 1.61
CA LEU A 116 9.38 -11.90 0.79
C LEU A 116 10.11 -10.62 0.32
N VAL A 117 10.85 -9.94 1.20
CA VAL A 117 11.60 -8.74 0.81
C VAL A 117 12.74 -9.09 -0.15
N ALA A 118 13.45 -10.20 0.07
CA ALA A 118 14.49 -10.67 -0.84
C ALA A 118 13.92 -11.00 -2.23
N ALA A 119 12.74 -11.64 -2.28
CA ALA A 119 12.05 -11.92 -3.55
C ALA A 119 11.62 -10.62 -4.26
N ALA A 120 11.14 -9.62 -3.52
CA ALA A 120 10.79 -8.31 -4.09
C ALA A 120 12.02 -7.58 -4.65
N ALA A 121 13.16 -7.67 -3.97
CA ALA A 121 14.42 -7.11 -4.47
C ALA A 121 14.89 -7.82 -5.75
N ALA A 122 14.88 -9.16 -5.78
CA ALA A 122 15.22 -9.92 -6.97
C ALA A 122 14.26 -9.63 -8.15
N PHE A 123 12.96 -9.45 -7.87
CA PHE A 123 11.99 -9.04 -8.87
C PHE A 123 12.28 -7.64 -9.42
N ALA A 124 12.68 -6.69 -8.57
CA ALA A 124 13.09 -5.36 -9.00
C ALA A 124 14.33 -5.40 -9.90
N GLU A 125 15.37 -6.15 -9.52
CA GLU A 125 16.60 -6.35 -10.29
C GLU A 125 16.30 -6.96 -11.68
N GLN A 126 15.45 -7.97 -11.75
CA GLN A 126 15.04 -8.61 -13.00
C GLN A 126 14.34 -7.65 -13.98
N HIS A 127 13.67 -6.62 -13.46
CA HIS A 127 12.94 -5.62 -14.26
C HIS A 127 13.71 -4.31 -14.41
N GLY A 128 14.96 -4.22 -13.95
CA GLY A 128 15.77 -3.00 -14.03
C GLY A 128 15.23 -1.85 -13.20
N VAL A 129 14.50 -2.14 -12.10
CA VAL A 129 13.91 -1.16 -11.20
C VAL A 129 14.77 -1.03 -9.95
N GLU A 130 15.24 0.18 -9.64
CA GLU A 130 16.17 0.44 -8.53
C GLU A 130 15.48 0.70 -7.18
N GLN A 131 14.17 0.96 -7.19
CA GLN A 131 13.41 1.38 -6.01
C GLN A 131 12.45 0.28 -5.56
N LEU A 132 12.44 0.03 -4.24
CA LEU A 132 11.48 -0.86 -3.60
C LEU A 132 10.65 -0.08 -2.59
N VAL A 133 9.33 -0.06 -2.77
CA VAL A 133 8.37 0.62 -1.89
C VAL A 133 7.52 -0.39 -1.16
N VAL A 134 7.37 -0.21 0.14
CA VAL A 134 6.50 -1.05 0.98
C VAL A 134 5.40 -0.22 1.63
N SER A 135 4.21 -0.79 1.72
CA SER A 135 3.10 -0.17 2.45
C SER A 135 3.00 -0.79 3.83
N VAL A 136 3.18 0.03 4.87
CA VAL A 136 3.15 -0.40 6.27
C VAL A 136 2.08 0.39 7.02
N SER A 137 1.26 -0.31 7.83
CA SER A 137 0.34 0.37 8.72
C SER A 137 1.10 1.19 9.78
N PRO A 138 0.78 2.49 9.98
CA PRO A 138 1.44 3.33 10.98
C PRO A 138 1.38 2.75 12.39
N GLY A 139 0.31 2.01 12.72
CA GLY A 139 0.12 1.35 14.01
C GLY A 139 0.98 0.11 14.22
N SER A 140 1.54 -0.49 13.16
CA SER A 140 2.34 -1.70 13.26
C SER A 140 3.79 -1.39 13.63
N ARG A 141 4.07 -1.29 14.94
CA ARG A 141 5.43 -1.04 15.45
C ARG A 141 6.42 -2.14 15.04
N GLU A 142 5.96 -3.40 14.98
CA GLU A 142 6.80 -4.54 14.59
C GLU A 142 7.23 -4.43 13.12
N ALA A 143 6.28 -4.20 12.21
CA ALA A 143 6.58 -4.04 10.79
C ALA A 143 7.46 -2.80 10.53
N ASN A 144 7.17 -1.67 11.16
CA ASN A 144 8.00 -0.47 11.02
C ASN A 144 9.46 -0.72 11.46
N ARG A 145 9.69 -1.40 12.60
CA ARG A 145 11.04 -1.76 13.04
C ARG A 145 11.71 -2.78 12.11
N PHE A 146 10.95 -3.70 11.56
CA PHE A 146 11.45 -4.70 10.62
C PHE A 146 11.99 -4.02 9.36
N PHE A 147 11.19 -3.17 8.70
CA PHE A 147 11.60 -2.48 7.49
C PHE A 147 12.72 -1.45 7.74
N ALA A 148 12.68 -0.72 8.85
CA ALA A 148 13.77 0.21 9.22
C ALA A 148 15.12 -0.51 9.34
N ARG A 149 15.16 -1.73 9.92
CA ARG A 149 16.40 -2.53 9.97
C ARG A 149 16.91 -3.02 8.63
N LEU A 150 16.04 -3.05 7.61
CA LEU A 150 16.39 -3.37 6.23
C LEU A 150 16.74 -2.13 5.39
N GLY A 151 16.81 -0.95 6.02
CA GLY A 151 17.20 0.29 5.36
C GLY A 151 16.04 1.08 4.73
N PHE A 152 14.78 0.67 4.95
CA PHE A 152 13.63 1.43 4.45
C PHE A 152 13.42 2.69 5.28
N ALA A 153 13.37 3.84 4.62
CA ALA A 153 13.00 5.12 5.20
C ALA A 153 11.54 5.48 4.88
N PRO A 154 10.82 6.17 5.76
CA PRO A 154 9.47 6.63 5.47
C PRO A 154 9.50 7.77 4.45
N ILE A 155 8.69 7.66 3.37
CA ILE A 155 8.63 8.68 2.30
C ILE A 155 7.30 9.42 2.26
N ALA A 156 6.20 8.83 2.74
CA ALA A 156 4.88 9.44 2.70
C ALA A 156 3.94 8.86 3.75
N VAL A 157 2.95 9.66 4.14
CA VAL A 157 1.80 9.22 4.94
C VAL A 157 0.54 9.39 4.10
N ARG A 158 -0.18 8.30 3.85
CA ARG A 158 -1.48 8.33 3.18
C ARG A 158 -2.59 8.50 4.21
N ARG A 159 -3.56 9.38 3.92
CA ARG A 159 -4.77 9.57 4.71
C ARG A 159 -5.99 9.33 3.86
N VAL A 160 -7.00 8.67 4.40
CA VAL A 160 -8.27 8.40 3.72
C VAL A 160 -9.42 8.96 4.53
N ALA A 161 -10.40 9.53 3.84
CA ALA A 161 -11.66 9.94 4.45
C ALA A 161 -12.80 9.76 3.44
N PRO A 162 -14.02 9.44 3.89
CA PRO A 162 -15.20 9.47 3.02
C PRO A 162 -15.43 10.87 2.47
N VAL A 163 -15.70 11.00 1.17
CA VAL A 163 -15.95 12.30 0.51
C VAL A 163 -17.05 13.10 1.22
N ALA A 164 -18.14 12.44 1.61
CA ALA A 164 -19.23 13.07 2.34
C ALA A 164 -18.79 13.67 3.69
N ALA A 165 -17.88 12.99 4.40
CA ALA A 165 -17.33 13.49 5.67
C ALA A 165 -16.44 14.72 5.44
N VAL A 166 -15.62 14.71 4.40
CA VAL A 166 -14.78 15.86 4.02
C VAL A 166 -15.66 17.06 3.66
N ARG A 167 -16.66 16.85 2.77
CA ARG A 167 -17.61 17.92 2.39
C ARG A 167 -18.33 18.52 3.58
N ARG A 168 -18.83 17.68 4.49
CA ARG A 168 -19.51 18.13 5.70
C ARG A 168 -18.60 18.97 6.59
N ARG A 169 -17.35 18.54 6.80
CA ARG A 169 -16.38 19.29 7.61
C ARG A 169 -16.01 20.62 6.98
N LEU A 170 -15.83 20.67 5.67
CA LEU A 170 -15.56 21.93 4.94
C LEU A 170 -16.74 22.90 4.97
N ALA A 171 -17.98 22.39 4.99
CA ALA A 171 -19.17 23.23 5.10
C ALA A 171 -19.37 23.79 6.53
N HIS A 172 -18.79 23.15 7.55
CA HIS A 172 -18.81 23.61 8.95
C HIS A 172 -17.55 24.36 9.37
N ALA A 173 -16.46 24.24 8.62
CA ALA A 173 -15.35 25.16 8.74
C ALA A 173 -15.83 26.50 8.16
N ASP A 174 -15.68 27.59 8.93
CA ASP A 174 -16.09 28.93 8.53
C ASP A 174 -15.78 29.16 7.04
N PRO A 175 -16.73 29.70 6.26
CA PRO A 175 -16.47 30.00 4.86
C PRO A 175 -15.23 30.91 4.80
N PRO A 176 -14.23 30.61 3.97
CA PRO A 176 -13.10 31.50 3.82
C PRO A 176 -13.67 32.89 3.49
N GLU A 177 -13.27 33.93 4.20
CA GLU A 177 -13.73 35.32 4.06
C GLU A 177 -13.54 35.89 2.64
N HIS A 178 -13.13 35.08 1.69
CA HIS A 178 -12.92 35.41 0.28
C HIS A 178 -13.88 34.72 -0.67
N VAL A 179 -15.15 34.55 -0.32
CA VAL A 179 -16.19 34.48 -1.34
C VAL A 179 -16.42 35.91 -1.84
N VAL A 180 -15.61 36.29 -2.81
CA VAL A 180 -15.81 37.50 -3.61
C VAL A 180 -17.30 37.59 -3.97
N ARG A 181 -18.03 38.50 -3.29
CA ARG A 181 -19.34 38.98 -3.75
C ARG A 181 -19.16 39.30 -5.23
N ARG A 182 -19.90 38.65 -6.08
CA ARG A 182 -20.08 39.06 -7.47
C ARG A 182 -20.63 40.48 -7.50
N GLY A 183 -19.74 41.43 -7.28
CA GLY A 183 -19.97 42.85 -7.53
C GLY A 183 -19.77 43.08 -9.03
N ARG A 184 -20.77 43.68 -9.63
CA ARG A 184 -20.83 44.20 -11.00
C ARG A 184 -19.45 44.56 -11.54
N VAL A 185 -19.08 43.93 -12.66
CA VAL A 185 -17.89 44.26 -13.46
C VAL A 185 -18.03 45.68 -13.95
N ARG A 186 -17.28 46.60 -13.36
CA ARG A 186 -16.88 47.85 -14.00
C ARG A 186 -15.53 47.59 -14.70
N ARG A 187 -15.57 47.62 -16.01
CA ARG A 187 -14.39 47.64 -16.88
C ARG A 187 -13.47 48.78 -16.45
N ALA A 188 -12.28 48.47 -16.01
CA ALA A 188 -11.12 49.35 -16.08
C ALA A 188 -9.87 48.48 -16.16
N GLY A 189 -9.16 48.56 -17.26
CA GLY A 189 -7.92 47.86 -17.50
C GLY A 189 -6.82 48.32 -16.55
N ARG A 190 -6.10 47.39 -15.99
CA ARG A 190 -4.75 47.63 -15.49
C ARG A 190 -3.98 46.29 -15.54
N VAL A 191 -2.99 46.30 -16.41
CA VAL A 191 -1.99 45.22 -16.51
C VAL A 191 -1.18 45.23 -15.22
N LEU A 192 -1.13 44.07 -14.54
CA LEU A 192 -0.25 43.86 -13.41
C LEU A 192 1.07 43.25 -13.89
N PRO A 193 2.21 43.73 -13.40
CA PRO A 193 3.51 43.20 -13.80
C PRO A 193 3.76 41.81 -13.15
N THR A 194 4.29 40.91 -13.96
CA THR A 194 4.78 39.59 -13.58
C THR A 194 6.00 39.76 -12.67
N VAL A 195 5.93 39.26 -11.45
CA VAL A 195 7.08 39.19 -10.56
C VAL A 195 7.77 37.83 -10.78
N PRO A 196 9.05 37.81 -11.15
CA PRO A 196 9.77 36.53 -11.29
C PRO A 196 10.09 35.92 -9.91
N LEU A 197 9.86 34.63 -9.79
CA LEU A 197 10.25 33.83 -8.64
C LEU A 197 11.78 33.81 -8.56
N LYS A 198 12.36 34.40 -7.54
CA LYS A 198 13.79 34.27 -7.23
C LYS A 198 14.01 32.95 -6.50
N LEU A 199 14.71 32.01 -7.14
CA LEU A 199 15.37 30.91 -6.48
C LEU A 199 16.52 31.50 -5.64
N ALA A 200 16.54 31.17 -4.35
CA ALA A 200 17.66 31.50 -3.49
C ALA A 200 18.81 30.54 -3.82
N ASP A 201 19.90 31.08 -4.35
CA ASP A 201 21.21 30.41 -4.37
C ASP A 201 21.72 30.38 -2.94
N ASP A 202 21.98 29.18 -2.44
CA ASP A 202 22.67 28.97 -1.17
C ASP A 202 24.15 28.70 -1.51
N GLU A 203 24.99 29.73 -1.31
CA GLU A 203 26.45 29.61 -1.27
C GLU A 203 26.91 29.51 0.19
N ALA A 204 27.74 28.53 0.45
CA ALA A 204 28.82 28.35 1.39
C ALA A 204 28.77 27.05 2.18
#